data_9948cb5bac06ad51e92413a9b2a5d54e
#
_entry.id   9948cb5bac06ad51e92413a9b2a5d54e
#
_cell.length_a   1.000
_cell.length_b   1.000
_cell.length_c   1.000
_cell.angle_alpha   90.00
_cell.angle_beta   90.00
_cell.angle_gamma   90.00
#
_symmetry.space_group_name_H-M   'P 1'
#
loop_
_entity.id
_entity.type
_entity.pdbx_description
1 polymer ?
#
loop_
_entity_poly.entity_id
_entity_poly.type
_entity_poly.pdbx_seq_one_letter_code
_entity_poly.pdbx_strand_id
1 'polypeptide(L)'
;MTDLDYRSIHKESTVVDTHCDTLKCLFSEFTKPRDSMWDYREGMDARSELGHLDIPRMIEGGVSCQVFAVSSERSRTRPFPLRTAMMMIERFYRECESIPQLEPVTSYRSIIDAKKRGKVSGMLSIEGADVIEGRIEMLGVFHRLGVRMVGLVHSLRN
;
A
#
# COMPACT_ATOMS: atom_id res chain seq x y z
N MET A 1 -24.78 -26.55 -18.07
CA MET A 1 -24.05 -25.61 -17.19
C MET A 1 -22.61 -25.62 -17.69
N THR A 2 -22.16 -24.55 -18.33
CA THR A 2 -20.77 -24.41 -18.73
C THR A 2 -19.93 -24.34 -17.46
N ASP A 3 -18.96 -25.23 -17.30
CA ASP A 3 -17.95 -25.14 -16.24
C ASP A 3 -17.27 -23.77 -16.38
N LEU A 4 -17.63 -22.84 -15.51
CA LEU A 4 -16.98 -21.54 -15.43
C LEU A 4 -15.56 -21.82 -14.92
N ASP A 5 -14.58 -21.75 -15.82
CA ASP A 5 -13.18 -21.88 -15.46
C ASP A 5 -12.81 -20.72 -14.51
N TYR A 6 -12.39 -21.06 -13.29
CA TYR A 6 -11.99 -20.07 -12.25
C TYR A 6 -10.94 -19.09 -12.75
N ARG A 7 -10.08 -19.50 -13.68
CA ARG A 7 -9.04 -18.65 -14.28
C ARG A 7 -9.63 -17.53 -15.14
N SER A 8 -10.68 -17.85 -15.90
CA SER A 8 -11.41 -16.86 -16.70
C SER A 8 -12.11 -15.86 -15.77
N ILE A 9 -12.78 -16.34 -14.72
CA ILE A 9 -13.42 -15.49 -13.72
C ILE A 9 -12.39 -14.57 -13.07
N HIS A 10 -11.25 -15.10 -12.63
CA HIS A 10 -10.20 -14.33 -11.99
C HIS A 10 -9.64 -13.25 -12.93
N LYS A 11 -9.37 -13.60 -14.19
CA LYS A 11 -8.85 -12.68 -15.19
C LYS A 11 -9.81 -11.52 -15.50
N GLU A 12 -11.10 -11.79 -15.53
CA GLU A 12 -12.14 -10.79 -15.79
C GLU A 12 -12.43 -9.93 -14.56
N SER A 13 -12.27 -10.50 -13.35
CA SER A 13 -12.56 -9.84 -12.09
C SER A 13 -11.59 -8.69 -11.80
N THR A 14 -12.07 -7.66 -11.11
CA THR A 14 -11.21 -6.66 -10.51
C THR A 14 -10.76 -7.15 -9.12
N VAL A 15 -9.56 -7.68 -9.06
CA VAL A 15 -8.98 -8.24 -7.84
C VAL A 15 -8.38 -7.12 -6.99
N VAL A 16 -8.91 -6.92 -5.79
CA VAL A 16 -8.44 -5.90 -4.85
C VAL A 16 -7.95 -6.57 -3.58
N ASP A 17 -6.69 -6.40 -3.27
CA ASP A 17 -6.14 -6.72 -1.96
C ASP A 17 -6.21 -5.48 -1.08
N THR A 18 -6.87 -5.60 0.07
CA THR A 18 -7.23 -4.44 0.90
C THR A 18 -6.18 -4.07 1.95
N HIS A 19 -5.04 -4.81 2.02
CA HIS A 19 -4.01 -4.51 2.99
C HIS A 19 -2.63 -5.05 2.61
N CYS A 20 -1.60 -4.22 2.76
CA CYS A 20 -0.22 -4.66 2.88
C CYS A 20 0.62 -3.63 3.65
N ASP A 21 1.62 -4.14 4.40
CA ASP A 21 2.59 -3.33 5.17
C ASP A 21 3.85 -2.96 4.39
N THR A 22 3.85 -3.14 3.09
CA THR A 22 5.06 -2.99 2.26
C THR A 22 5.72 -1.62 2.40
N LEU A 23 4.93 -0.54 2.51
CA LEU A 23 5.49 0.80 2.71
C LEU A 23 6.37 0.91 3.96
N LYS A 24 6.00 0.24 5.04
CA LYS A 24 6.78 0.18 6.27
C LYS A 24 8.14 -0.52 6.05
N CYS A 25 8.14 -1.53 5.19
CA CYS A 25 9.33 -2.32 4.89
C CYS A 25 10.31 -1.60 3.96
N LEU A 26 9.85 -0.60 3.21
CA LEU A 26 10.69 0.24 2.35
C LEU A 26 11.57 1.24 3.12
N PHE A 27 11.41 1.35 4.44
CA PHE A 27 12.23 2.20 5.29
C PHE A 27 13.21 1.38 6.11
N SER A 28 14.51 1.65 5.96
CA SER A 28 15.57 0.98 6.73
C SER A 28 15.44 1.16 8.24
N GLU A 29 14.82 2.24 8.68
CA GLU A 29 14.57 2.52 10.10
C GLU A 29 13.58 1.54 10.76
N PHE A 30 12.77 0.85 9.95
CA PHE A 30 11.75 -0.09 10.42
C PHE A 30 12.10 -1.55 10.13
N THR A 31 13.10 -1.78 9.29
CA THR A 31 13.54 -3.12 8.94
C THR A 31 14.60 -3.62 9.91
N LYS A 32 14.49 -4.87 10.30
CA LYS A 32 15.56 -5.60 10.99
C LYS A 32 16.74 -5.80 10.04
N PRO A 33 17.89 -6.31 10.51
CA PRO A 33 19.06 -6.56 9.67
C PRO A 33 18.72 -7.30 8.36
N ARG A 34 19.55 -7.14 7.35
CA ARG A 34 19.42 -7.54 5.93
C ARG A 34 18.85 -8.95 5.65
N ASP A 35 18.74 -9.80 6.66
CA ASP A 35 18.27 -11.19 6.57
C ASP A 35 16.79 -11.35 6.93
N SER A 36 16.05 -10.23 7.10
CA SER A 36 14.63 -10.32 7.41
C SER A 36 13.81 -10.39 6.13
N MET A 37 12.82 -11.29 6.11
CA MET A 37 11.82 -11.44 5.03
C MET A 37 11.03 -10.15 4.70
N TRP A 38 11.37 -9.03 5.34
CA TRP A 38 10.72 -7.71 5.23
C TRP A 38 11.65 -6.64 4.63
N ASP A 39 12.72 -7.02 3.95
CA ASP A 39 13.67 -6.07 3.39
C ASP A 39 13.33 -5.70 1.94
N TYR A 40 12.63 -4.59 1.77
CA TYR A 40 12.31 -3.99 0.47
C TYR A 40 13.09 -2.70 0.19
N ARG A 41 14.29 -2.55 0.76
CA ARG A 41 15.07 -1.31 0.61
C ARG A 41 15.34 -0.92 -0.84
N GLU A 42 15.38 -1.90 -1.74
CA GLU A 42 15.64 -1.70 -3.17
C GLU A 42 14.41 -1.25 -3.98
N GLY A 43 13.21 -1.27 -3.39
CA GLY A 43 11.96 -0.91 -4.07
C GLY A 43 11.07 -2.11 -4.39
N MET A 44 10.00 -1.89 -5.14
CA MET A 44 9.01 -2.91 -5.53
C MET A 44 9.06 -3.26 -7.02
N ASP A 45 10.00 -2.71 -7.77
CA ASP A 45 10.10 -2.84 -9.22
C ASP A 45 10.62 -4.21 -9.70
N ALA A 46 11.36 -4.92 -8.85
CA ALA A 46 11.94 -6.22 -9.15
C ALA A 46 11.37 -7.32 -8.23
N ARG A 47 11.38 -8.55 -8.73
CA ARG A 47 11.00 -9.73 -7.94
C ARG A 47 11.92 -9.89 -6.75
N SER A 48 11.34 -9.87 -5.54
CA SER A 48 12.06 -10.02 -4.29
C SER A 48 11.86 -11.41 -3.70
N GLU A 49 12.95 -12.04 -3.26
CA GLU A 49 12.87 -13.30 -2.51
C GLU A 49 12.54 -13.07 -1.03
N LEU A 50 12.71 -11.86 -0.55
CA LEU A 50 12.59 -11.53 0.88
C LEU A 50 11.24 -10.92 1.27
N GLY A 51 10.48 -10.40 0.29
CA GLY A 51 9.21 -9.75 0.56
C GLY A 51 7.99 -10.58 0.20
N HIS A 52 6.82 -10.16 0.70
CA HIS A 52 5.57 -10.85 0.44
C HIS A 52 4.96 -10.47 -0.92
N LEU A 53 5.21 -9.26 -1.40
CA LEU A 53 4.72 -8.78 -2.70
C LEU A 53 5.76 -7.90 -3.39
N ASP A 54 5.68 -7.85 -4.69
CA ASP A 54 6.34 -6.90 -5.59
C ASP A 54 5.47 -6.73 -6.85
N ILE A 55 5.74 -5.73 -7.65
CA ILE A 55 4.92 -5.42 -8.82
C ILE A 55 4.92 -6.56 -9.84
N PRO A 56 6.04 -7.22 -10.17
CA PRO A 56 6.03 -8.40 -11.05
C PRO A 56 5.10 -9.51 -10.56
N ARG A 57 5.15 -9.89 -9.28
CA ARG A 57 4.27 -10.94 -8.72
C ARG A 57 2.81 -10.52 -8.66
N MET A 58 2.53 -9.25 -8.40
CA MET A 58 1.15 -8.72 -8.42
C MET A 58 0.55 -8.80 -9.84
N ILE A 59 1.32 -8.47 -10.87
CA ILE A 59 0.89 -8.59 -12.27
C ILE A 59 0.64 -10.07 -12.62
N GLU A 60 1.57 -10.95 -12.27
CA GLU A 60 1.46 -12.40 -12.49
C GLU A 60 0.24 -12.99 -11.77
N GLY A 61 -0.02 -12.54 -10.53
CA GLY A 61 -1.16 -12.92 -9.72
C GLY A 61 -2.48 -12.25 -10.12
N GLY A 62 -2.49 -11.37 -11.12
CA GLY A 62 -3.69 -10.69 -11.61
C GLY A 62 -4.29 -9.67 -10.63
N VAL A 63 -3.50 -9.16 -9.68
CA VAL A 63 -3.94 -8.12 -8.74
C VAL A 63 -4.18 -6.82 -9.49
N SER A 64 -5.39 -6.29 -9.40
CA SER A 64 -5.77 -5.02 -10.05
C SER A 64 -5.48 -3.81 -9.15
N CYS A 65 -5.65 -3.98 -7.85
CA CYS A 65 -5.41 -2.90 -6.89
C CYS A 65 -4.87 -3.47 -5.58
N GLN A 66 -3.81 -2.86 -5.07
CA GLN A 66 -3.29 -3.09 -3.73
C GLN A 66 -3.55 -1.87 -2.86
N VAL A 67 -4.09 -2.09 -1.67
CA VAL A 67 -4.18 -1.05 -0.65
C VAL A 67 -2.92 -1.09 0.21
N PHE A 68 -2.17 -0.01 0.19
CA PHE A 68 -0.93 0.16 0.93
C PHE A 68 -1.19 0.86 2.26
N ALA A 69 -0.87 0.18 3.35
CA ALA A 69 -1.08 0.71 4.69
C ALA A 69 0.00 1.73 5.06
N VAL A 70 -0.44 2.90 5.46
CA VAL A 70 0.35 3.91 6.18
C VAL A 70 0.13 3.65 7.65
N SER A 71 1.06 2.95 8.28
CA SER A 71 0.98 2.50 9.67
C SER A 71 2.10 3.14 10.48
N SER A 72 1.73 3.91 11.49
CA SER A 72 2.69 4.51 12.41
C SER A 72 2.10 4.68 13.81
N GLU A 73 2.18 3.62 14.58
CA GLU A 73 1.80 3.68 15.98
C GLU A 73 2.82 4.50 16.79
N ARG A 74 2.32 5.32 17.69
CA ARG A 74 3.14 6.06 18.63
C ARG A 74 3.80 5.11 19.63
N SER A 75 5.12 5.10 19.67
CA SER A 75 5.90 4.28 20.59
C SER A 75 7.13 5.04 21.09
N ARG A 76 7.87 4.46 22.05
CA ARG A 76 9.15 5.04 22.51
C ARG A 76 10.17 5.19 21.39
N THR A 77 10.14 4.29 20.41
CA THR A 77 11.04 4.30 19.24
C THR A 77 10.49 5.09 18.06
N ARG A 78 9.18 5.40 18.07
CA ARG A 78 8.47 6.15 17.02
C ARG A 78 7.61 7.24 17.65
N PRO A 79 8.22 8.31 18.18
CA PRO A 79 7.48 9.36 18.89
C PRO A 79 6.69 10.31 17.98
N PHE A 80 6.89 10.21 16.65
CA PHE A 80 6.34 11.14 15.66
C PHE A 80 5.51 10.40 14.59
N PRO A 81 4.29 9.92 14.92
CA PRO A 81 3.48 9.13 13.99
C PRO A 81 3.11 9.90 12.72
N LEU A 82 2.75 11.17 12.83
CA LEU A 82 2.43 12.01 11.66
C LEU A 82 3.62 12.14 10.70
N ARG A 83 4.82 12.41 11.21
CA ARG A 83 6.03 12.53 10.39
C ARG A 83 6.31 11.23 9.64
N THR A 84 6.20 10.10 10.32
CA THR A 84 6.40 8.77 9.73
C THR A 84 5.38 8.51 8.63
N ALA A 85 4.11 8.83 8.88
CA ALA A 85 3.05 8.70 7.87
C ALA A 85 3.33 9.53 6.61
N MET A 86 3.78 10.77 6.78
CA MET A 86 4.15 11.63 5.64
C MET A 86 5.30 11.04 4.82
N MET A 87 6.31 10.48 5.48
CA MET A 87 7.43 9.81 4.80
C MET A 87 6.99 8.56 4.04
N MET A 88 6.04 7.78 4.59
CA MET A 88 5.49 6.61 3.91
C MET A 88 4.67 7.00 2.67
N ILE A 89 3.87 8.06 2.78
CA ILE A 89 3.09 8.59 1.64
C ILE A 89 4.05 9.09 0.54
N GLU A 90 5.09 9.83 0.90
CA GLU A 90 6.10 10.30 -0.05
C GLU A 90 6.79 9.12 -0.74
N ARG A 91 7.17 8.09 0.03
CA ARG A 91 7.78 6.88 -0.54
C ARG A 91 6.84 6.16 -1.50
N PHE A 92 5.55 6.07 -1.19
CA PHE A 92 4.56 5.48 -2.10
C PHE A 92 4.51 6.20 -3.44
N TYR A 93 4.46 7.54 -3.44
CA TYR A 93 4.43 8.30 -4.68
C TYR A 93 5.74 8.17 -5.47
N ARG A 94 6.87 8.12 -4.80
CA ARG A 94 8.17 7.86 -5.45
C ARG A 94 8.21 6.49 -6.13
N GLU A 95 7.67 5.44 -5.49
CA GLU A 95 7.54 4.13 -6.13
C GLU A 95 6.64 4.20 -7.37
N CYS A 96 5.50 4.92 -7.28
CA CYS A 96 4.61 5.12 -8.44
C CYS A 96 5.27 5.89 -9.58
N GLU A 97 6.16 6.82 -9.29
CA GLU A 97 6.90 7.60 -10.30
C GLU A 97 8.01 6.76 -10.96
N SER A 98 8.67 5.88 -10.20
CA SER A 98 9.78 5.07 -10.68
C SER A 98 9.33 3.80 -11.39
N ILE A 99 8.13 3.27 -11.10
CA ILE A 99 7.61 2.00 -11.62
C ILE A 99 6.48 2.25 -12.61
N PRO A 100 6.71 2.15 -13.92
CA PRO A 100 5.69 2.46 -14.94
C PRO A 100 4.42 1.61 -14.82
N GLN A 101 4.51 0.42 -14.23
CA GLN A 101 3.40 -0.52 -14.04
C GLN A 101 2.56 -0.23 -12.79
N LEU A 102 3.00 0.63 -11.88
CA LEU A 102 2.27 1.03 -10.67
C LEU A 102 1.66 2.41 -10.86
N GLU A 103 0.38 2.57 -10.52
CA GLU A 103 -0.33 3.84 -10.67
C GLU A 103 -1.10 4.19 -9.39
N PRO A 104 -0.94 5.40 -8.82
CA PRO A 104 -1.69 5.82 -7.65
C PRO A 104 -3.15 6.07 -8.03
N VAL A 105 -4.08 5.55 -7.22
CA VAL A 105 -5.52 5.67 -7.47
C VAL A 105 -6.28 6.15 -6.24
N THR A 106 -7.39 6.86 -6.48
CA THR A 106 -8.22 7.41 -5.42
C THR A 106 -9.72 7.15 -5.62
N SER A 107 -10.08 6.35 -6.62
CA SER A 107 -11.47 6.03 -6.93
C SER A 107 -11.59 4.67 -7.63
N TYR A 108 -12.79 4.09 -7.56
CA TYR A 108 -13.11 2.87 -8.30
C TYR A 108 -12.85 3.02 -9.81
N ARG A 109 -13.22 4.17 -10.39
CA ARG A 109 -13.03 4.42 -11.82
C ARG A 109 -11.54 4.37 -12.21
N SER A 110 -10.68 4.99 -11.41
CA SER A 110 -9.24 4.97 -11.67
C SER A 110 -8.63 3.57 -11.56
N ILE A 111 -9.15 2.69 -10.68
CA ILE A 111 -8.75 1.28 -10.62
C ILE A 111 -9.07 0.56 -11.93
N ILE A 112 -10.32 0.72 -12.41
CA ILE A 112 -10.75 0.07 -13.67
C ILE A 112 -9.95 0.59 -14.87
N ASP A 113 -9.68 1.88 -14.91
CA ASP A 113 -8.92 2.47 -16.01
C ASP A 113 -7.44 2.06 -15.99
N ALA A 114 -6.81 1.95 -14.82
CA ALA A 114 -5.47 1.39 -14.67
C ALA A 114 -5.39 -0.08 -15.12
N LYS A 115 -6.36 -0.91 -14.69
CA LYS A 115 -6.46 -2.32 -15.13
C LYS A 115 -6.56 -2.43 -16.66
N LYS A 116 -7.36 -1.60 -17.32
CA LYS A 116 -7.46 -1.60 -18.80
C LYS A 116 -6.13 -1.28 -19.48
N ARG A 117 -5.26 -0.52 -18.83
CA ARG A 117 -3.91 -0.20 -19.32
C ARG A 117 -2.87 -1.26 -18.93
N GLY A 118 -3.26 -2.35 -18.27
CA GLY A 118 -2.35 -3.40 -17.81
C GLY A 118 -1.48 -2.98 -16.62
N LYS A 119 -1.94 -2.00 -15.84
CA LYS A 119 -1.24 -1.50 -14.65
C LYS A 119 -1.85 -2.05 -13.37
N VAL A 120 -1.03 -2.15 -12.33
CA VAL A 120 -1.46 -2.36 -10.95
C VAL A 120 -1.76 -1.00 -10.32
N SER A 121 -2.88 -0.90 -9.63
CA SER A 121 -3.26 0.30 -8.89
C SER A 121 -2.73 0.23 -7.46
N GLY A 122 -2.21 1.34 -6.96
CA GLY A 122 -1.91 1.55 -5.55
C GLY A 122 -2.90 2.52 -4.90
N MET A 123 -3.55 2.12 -3.82
CA MET A 123 -4.41 2.98 -3.01
C MET A 123 -3.83 3.12 -1.61
N LEU A 124 -3.87 4.31 -1.04
CA LEU A 124 -3.39 4.55 0.32
C LEU A 124 -4.49 4.35 1.36
N SER A 125 -4.12 3.68 2.45
CA SER A 125 -4.93 3.61 3.68
C SER A 125 -4.13 4.06 4.90
N ILE A 126 -4.82 4.48 5.95
CA ILE A 126 -4.26 4.67 7.29
C ILE A 126 -4.61 3.44 8.13
N GLU A 127 -3.63 2.86 8.79
CA GLU A 127 -3.80 1.79 9.75
C GLU A 127 -3.45 2.30 11.15
N GLY A 128 -4.50 2.60 11.93
CA GLY A 128 -4.42 3.24 13.24
C GLY A 128 -4.46 4.78 13.16
N ALA A 129 -5.38 5.38 13.90
CA ALA A 129 -5.60 6.83 13.87
C ALA A 129 -4.55 7.65 14.66
N ASP A 130 -3.50 7.01 15.18
CA ASP A 130 -2.38 7.70 15.84
C ASP A 130 -1.76 8.81 14.97
N VAL A 131 -1.78 8.62 13.66
CA VAL A 131 -1.21 9.56 12.69
C VAL A 131 -1.93 10.91 12.62
N ILE A 132 -3.20 10.98 13.06
CA ILE A 132 -3.93 12.25 13.12
C ILE A 132 -3.66 13.04 14.40
N GLU A 133 -2.95 12.46 15.39
CA GLU A 133 -2.53 13.10 16.64
C GLU A 133 -3.68 13.82 17.37
N GLY A 134 -4.88 13.22 17.37
CA GLY A 134 -6.08 13.77 17.99
C GLY A 134 -6.71 14.96 17.25
N ARG A 135 -6.29 15.23 16.02
CA ARG A 135 -6.78 16.34 15.19
C ARG A 135 -7.60 15.84 14.03
N ILE A 136 -8.94 15.93 14.13
CA ILE A 136 -9.87 15.45 13.11
C ILE A 136 -9.64 16.13 11.75
N GLU A 137 -9.16 17.37 11.74
CA GLU A 137 -8.86 18.13 10.52
C GLU A 137 -7.78 17.46 9.67
N MET A 138 -6.93 16.64 10.30
CA MET A 138 -5.88 15.88 9.59
C MET A 138 -6.46 14.86 8.61
N LEU A 139 -7.69 14.37 8.82
CA LEU A 139 -8.35 13.52 7.84
C LEU A 139 -8.52 14.23 6.48
N GLY A 140 -8.85 15.53 6.50
CA GLY A 140 -8.91 16.33 5.29
C GLY A 140 -7.57 16.47 4.58
N VAL A 141 -6.47 16.56 5.33
CA VAL A 141 -5.10 16.58 4.79
C VAL A 141 -4.76 15.24 4.15
N PHE A 142 -4.95 14.14 4.88
CA PHE A 142 -4.69 12.79 4.36
C PHE A 142 -5.55 12.46 3.13
N HIS A 143 -6.82 12.90 3.10
CA HIS A 143 -7.67 12.75 1.92
C HIS A 143 -7.10 13.47 0.68
N ARG A 144 -6.59 14.69 0.85
CA ARG A 144 -5.91 15.43 -0.24
C ARG A 144 -4.61 14.77 -0.67
N LEU A 145 -3.93 14.06 0.24
CA LEU A 145 -2.74 13.26 -0.04
C LEU A 145 -3.05 11.89 -0.64
N GLY A 146 -4.31 11.60 -0.99
CA GLY A 146 -4.68 10.38 -1.70
C GLY A 146 -5.16 9.23 -0.81
N VAL A 147 -5.19 9.37 0.51
CA VAL A 147 -5.74 8.34 1.41
C VAL A 147 -7.24 8.19 1.18
N ARG A 148 -7.73 6.94 1.12
CA ARG A 148 -9.15 6.61 0.90
C ARG A 148 -9.76 5.65 1.92
N MET A 149 -8.94 5.04 2.75
CA MET A 149 -9.38 4.16 3.82
C MET A 149 -8.70 4.57 5.13
N VAL A 150 -9.41 4.44 6.23
CA VAL A 150 -8.88 4.73 7.57
C VAL A 150 -9.35 3.65 8.53
N GLY A 151 -8.41 2.87 9.06
CA GLY A 151 -8.62 2.02 10.22
C GLY A 151 -8.42 2.85 11.49
N LEU A 152 -9.44 2.88 12.37
CA LEU A 152 -9.40 3.72 13.57
C LEU A 152 -8.41 3.21 14.60
N VAL A 153 -8.32 1.90 14.76
CA VAL A 153 -7.47 1.23 15.76
C VAL A 153 -6.67 0.12 15.09
N HIS A 154 -5.42 -0.03 15.46
CA HIS A 154 -4.60 -1.20 15.13
C HIS A 154 -4.30 -2.00 16.41
N SER A 155 -3.16 -1.84 17.06
CA SER A 155 -2.78 -2.66 18.22
C SER A 155 -2.82 -1.89 19.53
N LEU A 156 -2.65 -0.59 19.52
CA LEU A 156 -2.53 0.24 20.71
C LEU A 156 -3.76 1.15 20.86
N ARG A 157 -3.96 1.64 22.07
CA ARG A 157 -4.94 2.70 22.35
C ARG A 157 -4.41 4.03 21.79
N ASN A 158 -5.20 4.67 20.95
CA ASN A 158 -4.94 6.00 20.36
C ASN A 158 -5.98 7.03 20.84
#